data_650330f96a9e6c41c262fd148d513c92
#
_entry.id   650330f96a9e6c41c262fd148d513c92
#
_cell.length_a   1.000
_cell.length_b   1.000
_cell.length_c   1.000
_cell.angle_alpha   90.00
_cell.angle_beta   90.00
_cell.angle_gamma   90.00
#
_symmetry.space_group_name_H-M   'P 1'
#
loop_
_entity.id
_entity.type
_entity.pdbx_description
1 polymer ?
#
loop_
_entity_poly.entity_id
_entity_poly.type
_entity_poly.pdbx_seq_one_letter_code
_entity_poly.pdbx_strand_id
1 'polypeptide(L)'
;MAMEDNIRLIVEQVLQELGKTSQPAAGGGCPATVADNGNDGNNIEDLAKVDLQRYLQVPEPKNRSLYEEMKLTTPARIGVWRCGTRPLTDTWLRFRADHAVAQDSVLGEVPEEFPAKYNMVSVKSMCESKDEYLTRPDLGRKLDEESLNLIRSKCRKGAKLQIIVADGLSSNVVESNITRLVAAKLQGREGKKNDAGTPSFGKFARVAIMDAIGEELKPEAAIVLLGERPGLGTAESMSAYIGYNPRAGMVESERTVVSNIHKGGTPAAEAGAHLATLLKKILDAKASGVNLH
;
A
#
# COMPACT_ATOMS: atom_id res chain seq x y z
N MET A 1 7.44 3.67 -35.21
CA MET A 1 6.02 3.33 -35.48
C MET A 1 5.41 2.46 -34.40
N ALA A 2 5.82 1.22 -34.14
CA ALA A 2 5.16 0.35 -33.12
C ALA A 2 5.24 0.81 -31.65
N MET A 3 6.19 1.63 -31.30
CA MET A 3 6.38 2.11 -29.91
C MET A 3 5.53 3.37 -29.61
N GLU A 4 5.33 4.22 -30.58
CA GLU A 4 4.48 5.42 -30.48
C GLU A 4 3.00 5.03 -30.45
N ASP A 5 2.61 4.00 -31.19
CA ASP A 5 1.22 3.51 -31.22
C ASP A 5 0.82 2.86 -29.87
N ASN A 6 1.74 2.15 -29.20
CA ASN A 6 1.49 1.60 -27.88
C ASN A 6 1.41 2.68 -26.78
N ILE A 7 2.23 3.73 -26.85
CA ILE A 7 2.14 4.86 -25.93
C ILE A 7 0.81 5.60 -26.11
N ARG A 8 0.36 5.78 -27.35
CA ARG A 8 -0.93 6.41 -27.65
C ARG A 8 -2.11 5.62 -27.08
N LEU A 9 -2.10 4.29 -27.24
CA LEU A 9 -3.13 3.40 -26.67
C LEU A 9 -3.18 3.45 -25.13
N ILE A 10 -2.04 3.50 -24.46
CA ILE A 10 -1.95 3.62 -23.01
C ILE A 10 -2.45 5.00 -22.55
N VAL A 11 -2.08 6.06 -23.24
CA VAL A 11 -2.56 7.42 -22.94
C VAL A 11 -4.07 7.53 -23.16
N GLU A 12 -4.62 6.94 -24.22
CA GLU A 12 -6.05 6.92 -24.48
C GLU A 12 -6.82 6.09 -23.41
N GLN A 13 -6.29 4.96 -22.96
CA GLN A 13 -6.89 4.20 -21.87
C GLN A 13 -6.88 4.97 -20.53
N VAL A 14 -5.78 5.62 -20.21
CA VAL A 14 -5.68 6.45 -18.99
C VAL A 14 -6.62 7.64 -19.06
N LEU A 15 -6.72 8.29 -20.22
CA LEU A 15 -7.66 9.41 -20.43
C LEU A 15 -9.12 8.95 -20.40
N GLN A 16 -9.44 7.74 -20.88
CA GLN A 16 -10.79 7.17 -20.76
C GLN A 16 -11.14 6.81 -19.31
N GLU A 17 -10.20 6.33 -18.53
CA GLU A 17 -10.43 6.08 -17.10
C GLU A 17 -10.55 7.38 -16.29
N LEU A 18 -9.74 8.38 -16.59
CA LEU A 18 -9.85 9.72 -16.00
C LEU A 18 -11.13 10.44 -16.42
N GLY A 19 -11.58 10.27 -17.64
CA GLY A 19 -12.85 10.83 -18.14
C GLY A 19 -14.09 10.21 -17.52
N LYS A 20 -14.02 8.97 -17.04
CA LYS A 20 -15.13 8.33 -16.29
C LYS A 20 -15.24 8.81 -14.83
N THR A 21 -14.19 9.44 -14.29
CA THR A 21 -14.20 10.02 -12.94
C THR A 21 -14.55 11.51 -12.92
N SER A 22 -14.67 12.16 -14.05
CA SER A 22 -14.95 13.61 -14.17
C SER A 22 -16.28 13.92 -14.87
N GLN A 23 -17.39 13.34 -14.40
CA GLN A 23 -18.67 14.00 -14.58
C GLN A 23 -18.91 14.91 -13.38
N PRO A 24 -18.94 16.25 -13.56
CA PRO A 24 -19.47 17.12 -12.51
C PRO A 24 -20.95 16.81 -12.40
N ALA A 25 -21.37 16.29 -11.27
CA ALA A 25 -22.77 16.23 -10.92
C ALA A 25 -23.31 17.67 -10.92
N ALA A 26 -24.19 17.96 -11.86
CA ALA A 26 -24.94 19.18 -11.94
C ALA A 26 -25.66 19.43 -10.62
N GLY A 27 -25.63 20.69 -10.18
CA GLY A 27 -26.22 21.31 -9.03
C GLY A 27 -27.24 20.49 -8.23
N GLY A 28 -26.84 20.09 -7.05
CA GLY A 28 -27.72 19.52 -6.05
C GLY A 28 -27.55 20.29 -4.76
N GLY A 29 -28.58 21.05 -4.38
CA GLY A 29 -28.66 21.68 -3.08
C GLY A 29 -28.42 20.69 -1.96
N CYS A 30 -27.92 21.19 -0.84
CA CYS A 30 -27.84 20.45 0.41
C CYS A 30 -29.11 19.63 0.63
N PRO A 31 -29.04 18.35 1.00
CA PRO A 31 -30.18 17.71 1.60
C PRO A 31 -30.43 18.40 2.92
N ALA A 32 -31.43 19.31 2.90
CA ALA A 32 -32.10 19.75 4.10
C ALA A 32 -32.64 18.49 4.79
N THR A 33 -32.50 18.46 6.10
CA THR A 33 -33.28 17.64 7.04
C THR A 33 -33.65 16.25 6.51
N VAL A 34 -33.19 15.24 7.19
CA VAL A 34 -33.71 13.89 7.05
C VAL A 34 -35.24 13.98 7.04
N ALA A 35 -35.81 14.00 5.85
CA ALA A 35 -37.23 13.74 5.72
C ALA A 35 -37.41 12.30 6.17
N ASP A 36 -38.20 12.11 7.19
CA ASP A 36 -38.73 10.82 7.60
C ASP A 36 -39.58 10.26 6.43
N ASN A 37 -38.90 9.73 5.45
CA ASN A 37 -39.49 8.90 4.42
C ASN A 37 -39.69 7.55 5.08
N GLY A 38 -40.94 7.21 5.39
CA GLY A 38 -41.38 5.94 5.96
C GLY A 38 -40.64 4.76 5.35
N ASN A 39 -39.53 4.45 5.93
CA ASN A 39 -38.64 3.38 5.52
C ASN A 39 -39.05 2.15 6.31
N ASP A 40 -39.53 1.14 5.61
CA ASP A 40 -39.62 -0.22 6.16
C ASP A 40 -38.30 -0.49 6.90
N GLY A 41 -38.37 -0.73 8.20
CA GLY A 41 -37.23 -0.77 9.14
C GLY A 41 -36.10 -1.76 8.84
N ASN A 42 -35.92 -2.16 7.58
CA ASN A 42 -34.91 -3.10 7.10
C ASN A 42 -33.79 -2.49 6.24
N ASN A 43 -33.85 -1.19 5.90
CA ASN A 43 -32.80 -0.58 5.08
C ASN A 43 -31.96 0.39 5.93
N ILE A 44 -30.98 -0.16 6.63
CA ILE A 44 -29.99 0.64 7.35
C ILE A 44 -29.02 1.21 6.32
N GLU A 45 -28.86 2.53 6.32
CA GLU A 45 -27.89 3.20 5.46
C GLU A 45 -26.46 2.69 5.73
N ASP A 46 -25.76 2.30 4.68
CA ASP A 46 -24.37 1.85 4.79
C ASP A 46 -23.46 3.04 5.09
N LEU A 47 -23.07 3.18 6.36
CA LEU A 47 -22.21 4.25 6.82
C LEU A 47 -20.84 4.29 6.11
N ALA A 48 -20.40 3.19 5.50
CA ALA A 48 -19.17 3.14 4.72
C ALA A 48 -19.25 3.95 3.43
N LYS A 49 -20.46 4.20 2.91
CA LYS A 49 -20.71 5.02 1.70
C LYS A 49 -20.73 6.51 1.98
N VAL A 50 -20.84 6.93 3.24
CA VAL A 50 -20.83 8.33 3.61
C VAL A 50 -19.46 8.93 3.39
N ASP A 51 -19.36 9.93 2.52
CA ASP A 51 -18.12 10.68 2.30
C ASP A 51 -17.86 11.62 3.48
N LEU A 52 -16.96 11.20 4.36
CA LEU A 52 -16.63 11.97 5.57
C LEU A 52 -15.98 13.32 5.27
N GLN A 53 -15.37 13.52 4.10
CA GLN A 53 -14.80 14.81 3.70
C GLN A 53 -15.89 15.83 3.33
N ARG A 54 -17.10 15.37 3.00
CA ARG A 54 -18.23 16.22 2.64
C ARG A 54 -19.31 16.29 3.72
N TYR A 55 -19.29 15.37 4.67
CA TYR A 55 -20.31 15.28 5.73
C TYR A 55 -19.93 16.12 6.94
N LEU A 56 -20.57 17.28 7.10
CA LEU A 56 -20.38 18.20 8.24
C LEU A 56 -21.47 17.97 9.28
N GLN A 57 -21.08 17.55 10.49
CA GLN A 57 -22.00 17.28 11.61
C GLN A 57 -22.19 18.45 12.57
N VAL A 58 -21.35 19.50 12.47
CA VAL A 58 -21.45 20.67 13.34
C VAL A 58 -22.80 21.40 13.07
N PRO A 59 -23.68 21.51 14.06
CA PRO A 59 -24.92 22.25 13.88
C PRO A 59 -24.64 23.78 13.83
N GLU A 60 -25.31 24.49 12.93
CA GLU A 60 -25.24 25.94 12.79
C GLU A 60 -23.81 26.54 12.90
N PRO A 61 -22.85 26.09 12.08
CA PRO A 61 -21.50 26.60 12.16
C PRO A 61 -21.47 28.07 11.72
N LYS A 62 -20.73 28.92 12.43
CA LYS A 62 -20.60 30.36 12.11
C LYS A 62 -20.13 30.62 10.67
N ASN A 63 -19.30 29.75 10.14
CA ASN A 63 -18.81 29.78 8.75
C ASN A 63 -18.80 28.38 8.17
N ARG A 64 -19.92 27.98 7.57
CA ARG A 64 -20.07 26.63 6.99
C ARG A 64 -19.13 26.39 5.82
N SER A 65 -18.97 27.37 4.93
CA SER A 65 -18.12 27.24 3.75
C SER A 65 -16.65 27.01 4.11
N LEU A 66 -16.15 27.69 5.13
CA LEU A 66 -14.78 27.48 5.61
C LEU A 66 -14.59 26.07 6.18
N TYR A 67 -15.56 25.53 6.92
CA TYR A 67 -15.49 24.15 7.41
C TYR A 67 -15.47 23.13 6.28
N GLU A 68 -16.31 23.31 5.27
CA GLU A 68 -16.40 22.45 4.09
C GLU A 68 -15.08 22.50 3.29
N GLU A 69 -14.53 23.68 3.09
CA GLU A 69 -13.22 23.85 2.45
C GLU A 69 -12.10 23.15 3.25
N MET A 70 -12.03 23.39 4.55
CA MET A 70 -11.04 22.72 5.41
C MET A 70 -11.17 21.19 5.39
N LYS A 71 -12.38 20.65 5.36
CA LYS A 71 -12.63 19.22 5.27
C LYS A 71 -12.09 18.60 3.99
N LEU A 72 -12.14 19.31 2.87
CA LEU A 72 -11.65 18.84 1.58
C LEU A 72 -10.10 18.80 1.51
N THR A 73 -9.41 19.56 2.38
CA THR A 73 -7.95 19.63 2.37
C THR A 73 -7.27 18.52 3.18
N THR A 74 -8.02 17.72 3.94
CA THR A 74 -7.44 16.71 4.83
C THR A 74 -8.33 15.48 4.95
N PRO A 75 -7.77 14.27 5.05
CA PRO A 75 -8.50 13.06 5.41
C PRO A 75 -8.86 13.01 6.90
N ALA A 76 -8.41 13.95 7.71
CA ALA A 76 -8.75 14.00 9.13
C ALA A 76 -10.26 14.20 9.34
N ARG A 77 -10.79 13.62 10.42
CA ARG A 77 -12.21 13.69 10.78
C ARG A 77 -12.56 14.99 11.48
N ILE A 78 -12.34 16.12 10.81
CA ILE A 78 -12.76 17.43 11.29
C ILE A 78 -14.25 17.65 11.03
N GLY A 79 -14.87 18.54 11.80
CA GLY A 79 -16.31 18.85 11.64
C GLY A 79 -17.24 17.73 12.09
N VAL A 80 -16.75 16.78 12.89
CA VAL A 80 -17.59 15.83 13.63
C VAL A 80 -18.17 16.52 14.87
N TRP A 81 -19.35 16.09 15.30
CA TRP A 81 -20.00 16.67 16.46
C TRP A 81 -20.01 15.74 17.66
N ARG A 82 -20.00 16.32 18.83
CA ARG A 82 -20.03 15.60 20.09
C ARG A 82 -20.75 16.39 21.18
N CYS A 83 -21.29 15.69 22.16
CA CYS A 83 -21.84 16.26 23.40
C CYS A 83 -20.83 16.00 24.53
N GLY A 84 -20.08 17.02 24.89
CA GLY A 84 -18.94 16.88 25.80
C GLY A 84 -17.88 15.91 25.23
N THR A 85 -17.55 14.86 25.96
CA THR A 85 -16.61 13.81 25.54
C THR A 85 -17.24 12.74 24.64
N ARG A 86 -18.57 12.74 24.53
CA ARG A 86 -19.34 11.71 23.83
C ARG A 86 -19.57 12.11 22.36
N PRO A 87 -19.06 11.37 21.36
CA PRO A 87 -19.38 11.63 19.95
C PRO A 87 -20.86 11.30 19.65
N LEU A 88 -21.39 11.84 18.56
CA LEU A 88 -22.68 11.41 18.03
C LEU A 88 -22.66 9.93 17.69
N THR A 89 -23.83 9.29 17.72
CA THR A 89 -23.99 7.85 17.41
C THR A 89 -23.42 7.51 16.04
N ASP A 90 -23.73 8.28 14.99
CA ASP A 90 -23.22 8.06 13.63
C ASP A 90 -21.70 8.15 13.57
N THR A 91 -21.11 9.17 14.23
CA THR A 91 -19.66 9.31 14.35
C THR A 91 -19.04 8.09 15.01
N TRP A 92 -19.67 7.60 16.09
CA TRP A 92 -19.18 6.44 16.82
C TRP A 92 -19.31 5.16 16.02
N LEU A 93 -20.44 4.92 15.38
CA LEU A 93 -20.67 3.72 14.56
C LEU A 93 -19.71 3.69 13.37
N ARG A 94 -19.53 4.82 12.69
CA ARG A 94 -18.55 4.92 11.60
C ARG A 94 -17.12 4.66 12.08
N PHE A 95 -16.73 5.23 13.20
CA PHE A 95 -15.42 4.98 13.81
C PHE A 95 -15.22 3.48 14.11
N ARG A 96 -16.22 2.83 14.66
CA ARG A 96 -16.19 1.38 14.96
C ARG A 96 -16.06 0.54 13.68
N ALA A 97 -16.78 0.91 12.63
CA ALA A 97 -16.71 0.22 11.35
C ALA A 97 -15.31 0.35 10.73
N ASP A 98 -14.75 1.57 10.67
CA ASP A 98 -13.41 1.79 10.12
C ASP A 98 -12.33 1.11 10.97
N HIS A 99 -12.51 1.05 12.29
CA HIS A 99 -11.60 0.30 13.17
C HIS A 99 -11.69 -1.21 12.93
N ALA A 100 -12.88 -1.76 12.71
CA ALA A 100 -13.05 -3.18 12.37
C ALA A 100 -12.34 -3.51 11.04
N VAL A 101 -12.52 -2.70 10.00
CA VAL A 101 -11.81 -2.87 8.72
C VAL A 101 -10.28 -2.85 8.91
N ALA A 102 -9.77 -1.95 9.76
CA ALA A 102 -8.35 -1.91 10.07
C ALA A 102 -7.89 -3.18 10.81
N GLN A 103 -8.67 -3.71 11.75
CA GLN A 103 -8.39 -4.97 12.45
C GLN A 103 -8.40 -6.16 11.48
N ASP A 104 -9.40 -6.26 10.62
CA ASP A 104 -9.51 -7.33 9.62
C ASP A 104 -8.30 -7.31 8.67
N SER A 105 -7.83 -6.14 8.30
CA SER A 105 -6.63 -6.00 7.46
C SER A 105 -5.35 -6.46 8.16
N VAL A 106 -5.23 -6.23 9.48
CA VAL A 106 -4.08 -6.72 10.28
C VAL A 106 -4.13 -8.23 10.48
N LEU A 107 -5.31 -8.76 10.81
CA LEU A 107 -5.48 -10.18 11.13
C LEU A 107 -5.59 -11.07 9.88
N GLY A 108 -5.96 -10.50 8.75
CA GLY A 108 -6.05 -11.21 7.47
C GLY A 108 -4.72 -11.78 7.00
N GLU A 109 -4.79 -12.77 6.15
CA GLU A 109 -3.64 -13.40 5.48
C GLU A 109 -3.76 -13.25 3.97
N VAL A 110 -2.61 -13.21 3.31
CA VAL A 110 -2.54 -13.24 1.84
C VAL A 110 -2.85 -14.67 1.39
N PRO A 111 -3.71 -14.86 0.36
CA PRO A 111 -4.03 -16.20 -0.16
C PRO A 111 -2.78 -17.00 -0.53
N GLU A 112 -2.77 -18.29 -0.21
CA GLU A 112 -1.60 -19.17 -0.43
C GLU A 112 -1.22 -19.31 -1.91
N GLU A 113 -2.20 -19.18 -2.80
CA GLU A 113 -2.00 -19.21 -4.25
C GLU A 113 -1.39 -17.93 -4.82
N PHE A 114 -1.36 -16.83 -4.05
CA PHE A 114 -0.86 -15.54 -4.53
C PHE A 114 0.60 -15.61 -5.02
N PRO A 115 1.56 -16.18 -4.30
CA PRO A 115 2.93 -16.27 -4.77
C PRO A 115 3.07 -17.07 -6.07
N ALA A 116 2.34 -18.17 -6.18
CA ALA A 116 2.35 -19.03 -7.38
C ALA A 116 1.79 -18.29 -8.61
N LYS A 117 0.71 -17.52 -8.44
CA LYS A 117 0.10 -16.72 -9.50
C LYS A 117 1.07 -15.71 -10.14
N TYR A 118 2.03 -15.21 -9.38
CA TYR A 118 3.03 -14.24 -9.83
C TYR A 118 4.44 -14.81 -9.97
N ASN A 119 4.59 -16.14 -10.01
CA ASN A 119 5.87 -16.83 -10.11
C ASN A 119 6.89 -16.37 -9.04
N MET A 120 6.43 -16.16 -7.81
CA MET A 120 7.25 -15.77 -6.68
C MET A 120 7.68 -17.02 -5.89
N VAL A 121 8.89 -17.01 -5.37
CA VAL A 121 9.34 -18.01 -4.39
C VAL A 121 8.76 -17.61 -3.03
N SER A 122 7.90 -18.46 -2.48
CA SER A 122 7.32 -18.23 -1.15
C SER A 122 8.32 -18.60 -0.07
N VAL A 123 8.55 -17.66 0.84
CA VAL A 123 9.42 -17.82 2.01
C VAL A 123 8.70 -17.34 3.25
N LYS A 124 9.11 -17.81 4.41
CA LYS A 124 8.51 -17.49 5.70
C LYS A 124 9.57 -16.93 6.65
N SER A 125 9.16 -15.97 7.47
CA SER A 125 10.01 -15.53 8.58
C SER A 125 10.07 -16.61 9.67
N MET A 126 10.85 -16.37 10.72
CA MET A 126 10.90 -17.25 11.89
C MET A 126 9.61 -17.22 12.73
N CYS A 127 8.63 -16.37 12.39
CA CYS A 127 7.35 -16.34 13.08
C CYS A 127 6.49 -17.55 12.67
N GLU A 128 5.93 -18.24 13.66
CA GLU A 128 5.04 -19.37 13.43
C GLU A 128 3.59 -18.97 13.21
N SER A 129 3.18 -17.84 13.78
CA SER A 129 1.80 -17.33 13.73
C SER A 129 1.74 -15.82 13.54
N LYS A 130 0.53 -15.33 13.21
CA LYS A 130 0.27 -13.90 13.11
C LYS A 130 0.46 -13.17 14.45
N ASP A 131 0.05 -13.80 15.55
CA ASP A 131 0.22 -13.23 16.90
C ASP A 131 1.70 -13.07 17.26
N GLU A 132 2.51 -14.05 16.92
CA GLU A 132 3.96 -13.97 17.11
C GLU A 132 4.57 -12.87 16.23
N TYR A 133 4.16 -12.75 14.98
CA TYR A 133 4.58 -11.68 14.09
C TYR A 133 4.27 -10.29 14.66
N LEU A 134 3.10 -10.11 15.29
CA LEU A 134 2.70 -8.84 15.88
C LEU A 134 3.49 -8.51 17.16
N THR A 135 3.81 -9.50 17.96
CA THR A 135 4.43 -9.33 19.29
C THR A 135 5.95 -9.51 19.30
N ARG A 136 6.53 -10.24 18.31
CA ARG A 136 7.96 -10.55 18.19
C ARG A 136 8.55 -10.00 16.89
N PRO A 137 8.79 -8.67 16.80
CA PRO A 137 9.33 -8.06 15.60
C PRO A 137 10.74 -8.55 15.22
N ASP A 138 11.49 -9.10 16.15
CA ASP A 138 12.80 -9.68 15.95
C ASP A 138 12.76 -10.95 15.08
N LEU A 139 11.71 -11.77 15.21
CA LEU A 139 11.51 -12.98 14.43
C LEU A 139 11.05 -12.67 12.99
N GLY A 140 10.19 -11.67 12.80
CA GLY A 140 9.74 -11.23 11.47
C GLY A 140 10.84 -10.62 10.59
N ARG A 141 12.03 -10.37 11.15
CA ARG A 141 13.21 -9.83 10.44
C ARG A 141 14.13 -10.92 9.90
N LYS A 142 13.92 -12.18 10.26
CA LYS A 142 14.76 -13.32 9.91
C LYS A 142 13.97 -14.35 9.14
N LEU A 143 14.63 -15.06 8.24
CA LEU A 143 14.06 -16.21 7.56
C LEU A 143 14.30 -17.49 8.37
N ASP A 144 13.38 -18.45 8.26
CA ASP A 144 13.61 -19.81 8.71
C ASP A 144 14.60 -20.55 7.79
N GLU A 145 15.17 -21.66 8.25
CA GLU A 145 16.18 -22.42 7.50
C GLU A 145 15.62 -23.03 6.21
N GLU A 146 14.37 -23.44 6.19
CA GLU A 146 13.71 -23.96 5.00
C GLU A 146 13.65 -22.89 3.91
N SER A 147 13.22 -21.68 4.27
CA SER A 147 13.16 -20.53 3.38
C SER A 147 14.54 -20.11 2.86
N LEU A 148 15.56 -20.15 3.71
CA LEU A 148 16.96 -19.89 3.28
C LEU A 148 17.42 -20.92 2.23
N ASN A 149 17.09 -22.20 2.43
CA ASN A 149 17.40 -23.25 1.47
C ASN A 149 16.63 -23.10 0.15
N LEU A 150 15.36 -22.68 0.21
CA LEU A 150 14.56 -22.34 -0.98
C LEU A 150 15.19 -21.18 -1.75
N ILE A 151 15.57 -20.11 -1.08
CA ILE A 151 16.24 -18.94 -1.70
C ILE A 151 17.54 -19.38 -2.39
N ARG A 152 18.39 -20.14 -1.70
CA ARG A 152 19.67 -20.63 -2.24
C ARG A 152 19.51 -21.48 -3.49
N SER A 153 18.47 -22.33 -3.53
CA SER A 153 18.25 -23.31 -4.61
C SER A 153 17.42 -22.80 -5.78
N LYS A 154 16.44 -21.91 -5.54
CA LYS A 154 15.47 -21.49 -6.56
C LYS A 154 15.68 -20.06 -7.06
N CYS A 155 16.39 -19.22 -6.31
CA CYS A 155 16.56 -17.82 -6.69
C CYS A 155 17.89 -17.55 -7.38
N ARG A 156 17.84 -16.61 -8.33
CA ARG A 156 19.04 -16.17 -9.06
C ARG A 156 19.93 -15.31 -8.17
N LYS A 157 21.20 -15.65 -8.08
CA LYS A 157 22.23 -14.85 -7.38
C LYS A 157 22.80 -13.73 -8.27
N GLY A 158 23.33 -12.69 -7.66
CA GLY A 158 24.03 -11.58 -8.33
C GLY A 158 23.17 -10.78 -9.29
N ALA A 159 21.85 -10.70 -9.06
CA ALA A 159 20.97 -9.86 -9.87
C ALA A 159 21.19 -8.38 -9.56
N LYS A 160 20.93 -7.49 -10.52
CA LYS A 160 20.97 -6.04 -10.24
C LYS A 160 19.88 -5.60 -9.28
N LEU A 161 18.69 -6.22 -9.35
CA LEU A 161 17.56 -5.89 -8.49
C LEU A 161 16.85 -7.15 -8.02
N GLN A 162 16.76 -7.34 -6.71
CA GLN A 162 15.89 -8.32 -6.07
C GLN A 162 14.56 -7.66 -5.68
N ILE A 163 13.46 -8.28 -6.09
CA ILE A 163 12.10 -7.82 -5.72
C ILE A 163 11.58 -8.77 -4.65
N ILE A 164 11.14 -8.20 -3.54
CA ILE A 164 10.58 -8.91 -2.40
C ILE A 164 9.20 -8.30 -2.14
N VAL A 165 8.19 -9.13 -2.07
CA VAL A 165 6.84 -8.76 -1.63
C VAL A 165 6.65 -9.34 -0.25
N ALA A 166 6.10 -8.58 0.67
CA ALA A 166 5.84 -9.04 2.03
C ALA A 166 4.40 -8.70 2.45
N ASP A 167 3.78 -9.58 3.20
CA ASP A 167 2.43 -9.35 3.74
C ASP A 167 2.37 -8.15 4.67
N GLY A 168 3.41 -7.89 5.44
CA GLY A 168 3.48 -6.74 6.33
C GLY A 168 2.37 -6.73 7.39
N LEU A 169 1.92 -5.52 7.74
CA LEU A 169 0.83 -5.29 8.70
C LEU A 169 -0.55 -5.13 8.02
N SER A 170 -0.62 -5.22 6.69
CA SER A 170 -1.86 -5.17 5.92
C SER A 170 -1.80 -6.17 4.78
N SER A 171 -2.50 -7.30 4.92
CA SER A 171 -2.60 -8.33 3.89
C SER A 171 -3.37 -7.87 2.65
N ASN A 172 -4.39 -7.02 2.83
CA ASN A 172 -5.25 -6.53 1.76
C ASN A 172 -4.48 -5.71 0.69
N VAL A 173 -3.37 -5.09 1.09
CA VAL A 173 -2.52 -4.29 0.21
C VAL A 173 -1.87 -5.13 -0.88
N VAL A 174 -1.56 -6.37 -0.57
CA VAL A 174 -0.84 -7.26 -1.49
C VAL A 174 -1.65 -7.49 -2.76
N GLU A 175 -2.94 -7.75 -2.63
CA GLU A 175 -3.82 -7.98 -3.78
C GLU A 175 -4.15 -6.68 -4.53
N SER A 176 -4.43 -5.59 -3.80
CA SER A 176 -4.94 -4.35 -4.40
C SER A 176 -3.87 -3.52 -5.10
N ASN A 177 -2.68 -3.38 -4.52
CA ASN A 177 -1.66 -2.44 -4.98
C ASN A 177 -0.42 -3.11 -5.56
N ILE A 178 0.05 -4.21 -4.98
CA ILE A 178 1.30 -4.86 -5.43
C ILE A 178 1.16 -5.42 -6.83
N THR A 179 0.01 -5.99 -7.16
CA THR A 179 -0.29 -6.49 -8.50
C THR A 179 -0.07 -5.41 -9.57
N ARG A 180 -0.56 -4.21 -9.34
CA ARG A 180 -0.43 -3.07 -10.27
C ARG A 180 1.01 -2.59 -10.36
N LEU A 181 1.72 -2.57 -9.24
CA LEU A 181 3.09 -2.09 -9.15
C LEU A 181 4.10 -3.06 -9.76
N VAL A 182 3.93 -4.37 -9.53
CA VAL A 182 4.75 -5.44 -10.10
C VAL A 182 4.50 -5.56 -11.59
N ALA A 183 3.23 -5.49 -12.04
CA ALA A 183 2.88 -5.52 -13.45
C ALA A 183 3.51 -4.35 -14.22
N ALA A 184 3.45 -3.13 -13.69
CA ALA A 184 4.07 -1.95 -14.29
C ALA A 184 5.61 -2.09 -14.41
N LYS A 185 6.26 -2.68 -13.40
CA LYS A 185 7.72 -2.95 -13.42
C LYS A 185 8.12 -4.08 -14.36
N LEU A 186 7.31 -5.12 -14.48
CA LEU A 186 7.58 -6.24 -15.38
C LEU A 186 7.37 -5.83 -16.84
N GLN A 187 6.36 -5.00 -17.14
CA GLN A 187 6.06 -4.50 -18.48
C GLN A 187 7.05 -3.43 -18.97
N GLY A 188 7.55 -2.57 -18.09
CA GLY A 188 8.56 -1.55 -18.45
C GLY A 188 9.95 -2.11 -18.78
N ARG A 189 10.14 -3.44 -18.77
CA ARG A 189 11.43 -4.13 -18.92
C ARG A 189 11.52 -5.06 -20.12
N GLU A 190 10.69 -4.94 -21.13
CA GLU A 190 10.75 -5.79 -22.34
C GLU A 190 12.10 -5.75 -23.09
N GLY A 191 13.04 -4.87 -22.71
CA GLY A 191 14.38 -4.80 -23.31
C GLY A 191 15.53 -5.45 -22.51
N LYS A 192 15.35 -5.77 -21.20
CA LYS A 192 16.44 -6.27 -20.34
C LYS A 192 16.00 -7.32 -19.33
N LYS A 193 15.51 -8.45 -19.79
CA LYS A 193 15.09 -9.62 -18.97
C LYS A 193 16.15 -10.13 -17.98
N ASN A 194 17.42 -9.73 -18.15
CA ASN A 194 18.56 -10.28 -17.39
C ASN A 194 18.94 -9.50 -16.11
N ASP A 195 18.27 -8.42 -15.77
CA ASP A 195 18.70 -7.57 -14.63
C ASP A 195 17.91 -7.81 -13.33
N ALA A 196 16.76 -8.48 -13.37
CA ALA A 196 15.97 -8.81 -12.20
C ALA A 196 16.23 -10.22 -11.67
N GLY A 197 16.28 -10.33 -10.34
CA GLY A 197 16.29 -11.61 -9.63
C GLY A 197 14.93 -12.30 -9.67
N THR A 198 14.88 -13.53 -9.22
CA THR A 198 13.64 -14.28 -9.02
C THR A 198 12.83 -13.58 -7.91
N PRO A 199 11.60 -13.11 -8.18
CA PRO A 199 10.82 -12.42 -7.14
C PRO A 199 10.47 -13.39 -6.01
N SER A 200 10.42 -12.87 -4.78
CA SER A 200 10.08 -13.65 -3.60
C SER A 200 8.92 -13.01 -2.83
N PHE A 201 8.14 -13.86 -2.17
CA PHE A 201 7.07 -13.46 -1.27
C PHE A 201 7.40 -13.90 0.15
N GLY A 202 7.41 -12.97 1.10
CA GLY A 202 7.68 -13.24 2.51
C GLY A 202 6.41 -13.24 3.34
N LYS A 203 6.05 -14.40 3.91
CA LYS A 203 4.98 -14.55 4.89
C LYS A 203 5.49 -14.13 6.27
N PHE A 204 4.69 -13.33 7.00
CA PHE A 204 5.04 -12.77 8.30
C PHE A 204 6.36 -12.00 8.30
N ALA A 205 6.61 -11.27 7.21
CA ALA A 205 7.89 -10.63 6.97
C ALA A 205 7.89 -9.15 7.30
N ARG A 206 9.01 -8.67 7.85
CA ARG A 206 9.29 -7.25 8.09
C ARG A 206 10.38 -6.76 7.13
N VAL A 207 10.60 -5.46 7.09
CA VAL A 207 11.53 -4.79 6.15
C VAL A 207 12.90 -5.49 6.10
N ALA A 208 13.46 -5.84 7.25
CA ALA A 208 14.81 -6.42 7.34
C ALA A 208 14.92 -7.86 6.80
N ILE A 209 13.83 -8.48 6.32
CA ILE A 209 13.93 -9.74 5.54
C ILE A 209 14.77 -9.52 4.28
N MET A 210 14.84 -8.27 3.80
CA MET A 210 15.74 -7.84 2.72
C MET A 210 17.20 -8.21 3.00
N ASP A 211 17.63 -8.08 4.24
CA ASP A 211 19.02 -8.29 4.65
C ASP A 211 19.38 -9.78 4.57
N ALA A 212 18.48 -10.64 5.06
CA ALA A 212 18.65 -12.09 4.98
C ALA A 212 18.69 -12.58 3.53
N ILE A 213 17.78 -12.10 2.69
CA ILE A 213 17.75 -12.43 1.25
C ILE A 213 18.97 -11.83 0.54
N GLY A 214 19.37 -10.62 0.91
CA GLY A 214 20.54 -9.93 0.39
C GLY A 214 21.84 -10.67 0.65
N GLU A 215 22.00 -11.19 1.86
CA GLU A 215 23.17 -11.98 2.24
C GLU A 215 23.31 -13.25 1.38
N GLU A 216 22.19 -13.92 1.07
CA GLU A 216 22.18 -15.17 0.30
C GLU A 216 22.33 -14.95 -1.21
N LEU A 217 21.68 -13.94 -1.76
CA LEU A 217 21.59 -13.72 -3.20
C LEU A 217 22.58 -12.67 -3.72
N LYS A 218 23.09 -11.80 -2.87
CA LYS A 218 24.03 -10.71 -3.18
C LYS A 218 23.61 -9.87 -4.40
N PRO A 219 22.38 -9.31 -4.41
CA PRO A 219 21.96 -8.41 -5.47
C PRO A 219 22.64 -7.04 -5.30
N GLU A 220 22.76 -6.25 -6.39
CA GLU A 220 23.23 -4.86 -6.27
C GLU A 220 22.25 -3.99 -5.45
N ALA A 221 20.95 -4.18 -5.65
CA ALA A 221 19.92 -3.53 -4.85
C ALA A 221 18.75 -4.47 -4.60
N ALA A 222 18.02 -4.26 -3.51
CA ALA A 222 16.75 -4.92 -3.27
C ALA A 222 15.65 -3.92 -2.95
N ILE A 223 14.41 -4.29 -3.29
CA ILE A 223 13.21 -3.56 -2.93
C ILE A 223 12.25 -4.49 -2.22
N VAL A 224 11.76 -4.06 -1.05
CA VAL A 224 10.68 -4.72 -0.32
C VAL A 224 9.41 -3.88 -0.46
N LEU A 225 8.37 -4.49 -0.99
CA LEU A 225 7.01 -3.95 -1.07
C LEU A 225 6.19 -4.60 0.03
N LEU A 226 5.72 -3.84 0.99
CA LEU A 226 4.95 -4.39 2.12
C LEU A 226 3.80 -3.48 2.55
N GLY A 227 2.77 -4.12 3.13
CA GLY A 227 1.64 -3.44 3.73
C GLY A 227 2.03 -2.67 4.98
N GLU A 228 1.64 -1.40 5.04
CA GLU A 228 1.80 -0.57 6.21
C GLU A 228 0.75 -0.90 7.28
N ARG A 229 0.94 -0.36 8.48
CA ARG A 229 -0.07 -0.43 9.53
C ARG A 229 -1.36 0.23 9.04
N PRO A 230 -2.49 -0.51 9.00
CA PRO A 230 -3.76 0.08 8.62
C PRO A 230 -4.20 1.14 9.63
N GLY A 231 -4.79 2.20 9.12
CA GLY A 231 -5.38 3.28 9.91
C GLY A 231 -6.87 3.42 9.64
N LEU A 232 -7.51 4.36 10.33
CA LEU A 232 -8.94 4.65 10.16
C LEU A 232 -9.26 5.31 8.81
N GLY A 233 -8.26 5.88 8.15
CA GLY A 233 -8.43 6.53 6.85
C GLY A 233 -8.24 5.59 5.66
N THR A 234 -7.37 4.59 5.81
CA THR A 234 -7.12 3.56 4.81
C THR A 234 -6.52 2.31 5.44
N ALA A 235 -6.95 1.16 4.95
CA ALA A 235 -6.37 -0.15 5.28
C ALA A 235 -5.46 -0.68 4.15
N GLU A 236 -5.26 0.11 3.08
CA GLU A 236 -4.60 -0.32 1.84
C GLU A 236 -3.30 0.44 1.57
N SER A 237 -2.67 1.06 2.58
CA SER A 237 -1.42 1.76 2.40
C SER A 237 -0.24 0.79 2.31
N MET A 238 0.66 1.06 1.37
CA MET A 238 1.86 0.29 1.10
C MET A 238 3.11 1.17 1.16
N SER A 239 4.22 0.58 1.56
CA SER A 239 5.56 1.17 1.42
C SER A 239 6.47 0.32 0.56
N ALA A 240 7.38 1.01 -0.11
CA ALA A 240 8.52 0.44 -0.82
C ALA A 240 9.82 0.84 -0.11
N TYR A 241 10.54 -0.14 0.42
CA TYR A 241 11.86 0.06 1.02
C TYR A 241 12.93 -0.43 0.05
N ILE A 242 13.94 0.39 -0.20
CA ILE A 242 15.00 0.08 -1.16
C ILE A 242 16.34 0.15 -0.44
N GLY A 243 17.13 -0.91 -0.55
CA GLY A 243 18.49 -0.98 -0.04
C GLY A 243 19.48 -1.26 -1.16
N TYR A 244 20.57 -0.50 -1.22
CA TYR A 244 21.72 -0.83 -2.04
C TYR A 244 22.65 -1.79 -1.28
N ASN A 245 23.11 -2.84 -1.95
CA ASN A 245 23.97 -3.87 -1.36
C ASN A 245 23.41 -4.40 -0.02
N PRO A 246 22.17 -4.95 -0.02
CA PRO A 246 21.53 -5.43 1.21
C PRO A 246 22.32 -6.58 1.82
N ARG A 247 22.54 -6.51 3.13
CA ARG A 247 23.41 -7.42 3.85
C ARG A 247 22.99 -7.54 5.31
N ALA A 248 23.44 -8.58 5.98
CA ALA A 248 23.25 -8.70 7.42
C ALA A 248 23.83 -7.50 8.17
N GLY A 249 23.06 -6.96 9.12
CA GLY A 249 23.44 -5.79 9.92
C GLY A 249 23.27 -4.43 9.23
N MET A 250 22.60 -4.38 8.07
CA MET A 250 22.25 -3.11 7.42
C MET A 250 21.36 -2.27 8.34
N VAL A 251 21.76 -1.02 8.59
CA VAL A 251 20.97 -0.09 9.45
C VAL A 251 19.79 0.49 8.71
N GLU A 252 18.71 0.83 9.44
CA GLU A 252 17.46 1.34 8.86
C GLU A 252 17.66 2.62 8.03
N SER A 253 18.58 3.50 8.45
CA SER A 253 18.88 4.76 7.75
C SER A 253 19.58 4.59 6.39
N GLU A 254 20.12 3.41 6.12
CA GLU A 254 20.69 3.08 4.80
C GLU A 254 19.63 2.71 3.76
N ARG A 255 18.35 2.62 4.15
CA ARG A 255 17.23 2.31 3.25
C ARG A 255 16.50 3.56 2.81
N THR A 256 16.26 3.68 1.52
CA THR A 256 15.38 4.70 0.94
C THR A 256 13.95 4.20 0.99
N VAL A 257 13.02 5.04 1.41
CA VAL A 257 11.61 4.67 1.58
C VAL A 257 10.71 5.55 0.73
N VAL A 258 9.77 4.93 0.04
CA VAL A 258 8.61 5.59 -0.56
C VAL A 258 7.37 4.99 0.10
N SER A 259 6.67 5.79 0.89
CA SER A 259 5.52 5.38 1.69
C SER A 259 4.22 5.99 1.18
N ASN A 260 3.12 5.66 1.84
CA ASN A 260 1.79 6.20 1.54
C ASN A 260 1.32 5.88 0.10
N ILE A 261 1.63 4.68 -0.38
CA ILE A 261 1.25 4.22 -1.72
C ILE A 261 -0.14 3.60 -1.63
N HIS A 262 -1.15 4.39 -2.00
CA HIS A 262 -2.56 3.98 -2.07
C HIS A 262 -3.37 5.00 -2.86
N LYS A 263 -4.64 4.71 -3.11
CA LYS A 263 -5.54 5.57 -3.93
C LYS A 263 -5.68 7.00 -3.40
N GLY A 264 -5.68 7.20 -2.08
CA GLY A 264 -5.80 8.53 -1.43
C GLY A 264 -4.45 9.20 -1.11
N GLY A 265 -3.34 8.54 -1.39
CA GLY A 265 -1.98 9.06 -1.29
C GLY A 265 -1.31 9.12 -2.66
N THR A 266 -0.15 8.45 -2.82
CA THR A 266 0.49 8.29 -4.12
C THR A 266 -0.09 7.07 -4.82
N PRO A 267 -0.79 7.22 -5.96
CA PRO A 267 -1.34 6.09 -6.71
C PRO A 267 -0.26 5.09 -7.11
N ALA A 268 -0.58 3.79 -7.13
CA ALA A 268 0.40 2.73 -7.39
C ALA A 268 1.14 2.89 -8.74
N ALA A 269 0.47 3.41 -9.76
CA ALA A 269 1.09 3.66 -11.07
C ALA A 269 2.15 4.77 -11.02
N GLU A 270 1.86 5.88 -10.35
CA GLU A 270 2.78 6.99 -10.14
C GLU A 270 3.94 6.57 -9.26
N ALA A 271 3.66 5.87 -8.16
CA ALA A 271 4.69 5.29 -7.30
C ALA A 271 5.62 4.36 -8.09
N GLY A 272 5.08 3.55 -9.00
CA GLY A 272 5.85 2.67 -9.87
C GLY A 272 6.83 3.43 -10.78
N ALA A 273 6.39 4.51 -11.40
CA ALA A 273 7.23 5.38 -12.23
C ALA A 273 8.34 6.06 -11.41
N HIS A 274 7.97 6.61 -10.24
CA HIS A 274 8.91 7.22 -9.31
C HIS A 274 9.96 6.22 -8.82
N LEU A 275 9.53 5.02 -8.39
CA LEU A 275 10.41 3.95 -7.95
C LEU A 275 11.39 3.48 -9.05
N ALA A 276 10.98 3.49 -10.31
CA ALA A 276 11.87 3.15 -11.42
C ALA A 276 13.01 4.17 -11.58
N THR A 277 12.69 5.47 -11.48
CA THR A 277 13.68 6.56 -11.52
C THR A 277 14.61 6.52 -10.31
N LEU A 278 14.04 6.32 -9.13
CA LEU A 278 14.78 6.25 -7.86
C LEU A 278 15.73 5.05 -7.82
N LEU A 279 15.29 3.88 -8.28
CA LEU A 279 16.14 2.69 -8.39
C LEU A 279 17.32 2.89 -9.34
N LYS A 280 17.09 3.60 -10.47
CA LYS A 280 18.18 3.96 -11.36
C LYS A 280 19.22 4.86 -10.64
N LYS A 281 18.75 5.91 -9.94
CA LYS A 281 19.62 6.80 -9.15
C LYS A 281 20.41 6.02 -8.10
N ILE A 282 19.79 5.09 -7.37
CA ILE A 282 20.42 4.25 -6.35
C ILE A 282 21.51 3.35 -6.95
N LEU A 283 21.23 2.71 -8.08
CA LEU A 283 22.18 1.84 -8.76
C LEU A 283 23.38 2.63 -9.34
N ASP A 284 23.12 3.80 -9.93
CA ASP A 284 24.15 4.68 -10.51
C ASP A 284 25.05 5.26 -9.40
N ALA A 285 24.45 5.72 -8.29
CA ALA A 285 25.16 6.25 -7.13
C ALA A 285 25.82 5.19 -6.25
N LYS A 286 25.43 3.91 -6.40
CA LYS A 286 25.82 2.80 -5.52
C LYS A 286 25.57 3.10 -4.04
N ALA A 287 24.47 3.76 -3.74
CA ALA A 287 24.09 4.19 -2.40
C ALA A 287 22.57 4.26 -2.24
N SER A 288 22.10 4.11 -1.01
CA SER A 288 20.67 4.28 -0.63
C SER A 288 20.57 4.95 0.76
N GLY A 289 19.34 5.35 1.13
CA GLY A 289 19.07 6.00 2.40
C GLY A 289 19.79 7.34 2.55
N VAL A 290 20.33 7.58 3.72
CA VAL A 290 21.07 8.83 4.05
C VAL A 290 22.36 9.02 3.23
N ASN A 291 22.86 7.98 2.58
CA ASN A 291 24.04 8.02 1.74
C ASN A 291 23.73 8.35 0.27
N LEU A 292 22.47 8.51 -0.10
CA LEU A 292 22.04 8.86 -1.45
C LEU A 292 21.97 10.39 -1.60
N HIS A 293 22.97 10.97 -2.24
CA HIS A 293 23.09 12.43 -2.49
C HIS A 293 22.65 12.83 -3.90
#